data_da3204f571bb798ff89294733f2b1aa8
#
_entry.id   da3204f571bb798ff89294733f2b1aa8
#
_cell.length_a   1.000
_cell.length_b   1.000
_cell.length_c   1.000
_cell.angle_alpha   90.00
_cell.angle_beta   90.00
_cell.angle_gamma   90.00
#
_symmetry.space_group_name_H-M   'P 1'
#
loop_
_entity.id
_entity.type
_entity.pdbx_description
1 polymer ?
#
loop_
_entity_poly.entity_id
_entity_poly.type
_entity_poly.pdbx_seq_one_letter_code
_entity_poly.pdbx_strand_id
1 'polypeptide(L)' 'MDAITYSTARAKLADTMNRVCDNHEPIIITRNGEQSVVMMSLDDFKALEETSYLLRRR' A
#
# COMPACT_ATOMS: atom_id res chain seq x y z
N MET A 1 5.23 -5.40 -7.21
CA MET A 1 4.27 -4.44 -6.64
C MET A 1 3.73 -3.57 -7.77
N ASP A 2 2.42 -3.50 -7.88
CA ASP A 2 1.79 -2.73 -8.94
C ASP A 2 1.81 -1.24 -8.63
N ALA A 3 1.79 -0.45 -9.69
CA ALA A 3 1.69 1.01 -9.56
C ALA A 3 0.51 1.49 -10.38
N ILE A 4 -0.31 2.36 -9.80
CA ILE A 4 -1.42 2.97 -10.50
C ILE A 4 -1.39 4.47 -10.27
N THR A 5 -2.09 5.20 -11.14
CA THR A 5 -2.14 6.65 -10.99
C THR A 5 -3.15 7.05 -9.92
N TYR A 6 -2.97 8.25 -9.39
CA TYR A 6 -3.91 8.82 -8.44
C TYR A 6 -5.33 8.86 -9.00
N SER A 7 -5.47 9.24 -10.26
CA SER A 7 -6.79 9.32 -10.89
C SER A 7 -7.48 7.96 -10.91
N THR A 8 -6.74 6.91 -11.26
CA THR A 8 -7.28 5.55 -11.28
C THR A 8 -7.64 5.10 -9.87
N ALA A 9 -6.76 5.36 -8.90
CA ALA A 9 -7.02 4.97 -7.52
C ALA A 9 -8.28 5.66 -7.00
N ARG A 10 -8.44 6.95 -7.29
CA ARG A 10 -9.61 7.70 -6.83
C ARG A 10 -10.88 7.17 -7.48
N ALA A 11 -10.83 6.89 -8.78
CA ALA A 11 -12.02 6.42 -9.50
C ALA A 11 -12.47 5.04 -9.06
N LYS A 12 -11.52 4.20 -8.60
CA LYS A 12 -11.80 2.82 -8.22
C LYS A 12 -11.28 2.51 -6.83
N LEU A 13 -11.53 3.43 -5.90
CA LEU A 13 -10.94 3.33 -4.57
C LEU A 13 -11.38 2.06 -3.84
N ALA A 14 -12.67 1.72 -3.89
CA ALA A 14 -13.16 0.53 -3.20
C ALA A 14 -12.50 -0.73 -3.78
N ASP A 15 -12.41 -0.81 -5.11
CA ASP A 15 -11.76 -1.96 -5.75
C ASP A 15 -10.29 -2.04 -5.39
N THR A 16 -9.61 -0.90 -5.35
CA THR A 16 -8.20 -0.84 -5.01
C THR A 16 -7.99 -1.31 -3.57
N MET A 17 -8.82 -0.85 -2.65
CA MET A 17 -8.74 -1.27 -1.25
C MET A 17 -8.98 -2.77 -1.11
N ASN A 18 -9.97 -3.29 -1.85
CA ASN A 18 -10.24 -4.73 -1.82
C ASN A 18 -9.05 -5.53 -2.33
N ARG A 19 -8.40 -5.06 -3.40
CA ARG A 19 -7.24 -5.75 -3.96
C ARG A 19 -6.09 -5.85 -2.96
N VAL A 20 -5.76 -4.74 -2.30
CA VAL A 20 -4.64 -4.78 -1.35
C VAL A 20 -4.96 -5.66 -0.15
N CYS A 21 -6.22 -5.75 0.24
CA CYS A 21 -6.61 -6.60 1.37
C CYS A 21 -6.67 -8.08 0.97
N ASP A 22 -7.27 -8.37 -0.19
CA ASP A 22 -7.46 -9.75 -0.62
C ASP A 22 -6.16 -10.42 -1.04
N ASN A 23 -5.31 -9.67 -1.72
CA ASN A 23 -4.06 -10.22 -2.27
C ASN A 23 -2.87 -10.03 -1.34
N HIS A 24 -3.05 -9.28 -0.27
CA HIS A 24 -1.95 -8.96 0.66
C HIS A 24 -0.76 -8.36 -0.07
N GLU A 25 -1.05 -7.51 -1.04
CA GLU A 25 -0.01 -6.94 -1.90
C GLU A 25 -0.17 -5.43 -1.97
N PRO A 26 0.84 -4.68 -1.53
CA PRO A 26 0.77 -3.21 -1.59
C PRO A 26 0.71 -2.70 -3.03
N ILE A 27 0.11 -1.53 -3.19
CA ILE A 27 0.00 -0.86 -4.49
C ILE A 27 0.61 0.53 -4.35
N ILE A 28 1.46 0.90 -5.30
CA ILE A 28 2.03 2.24 -5.34
C ILE A 28 1.06 3.16 -6.07
N ILE A 29 0.76 4.30 -5.47
CA ILE A 29 -0.11 5.31 -6.08
C ILE A 29 0.77 6.50 -6.45
N THR A 30 0.80 6.81 -7.75
CA THR A 30 1.66 7.88 -8.27
C THR A 30 0.85 9.10 -8.62
N ARG A 31 1.49 10.26 -8.54
CA ARG A 31 0.90 11.54 -8.98
C ARG A 31 1.92 12.25 -9.85
N ASN A 32 1.44 12.94 -10.87
CA ASN A 32 2.31 13.65 -11.79
C ASN A 32 3.18 14.66 -11.05
N GLY A 33 4.51 14.43 -11.12
CA GLY A 33 5.46 15.35 -10.52
C GLY A 33 5.39 15.49 -9.03
N GLU A 34 4.64 14.61 -8.37
CA GLU A 34 4.46 14.65 -6.93
C GLU A 34 4.96 13.37 -6.28
N GLN A 35 5.03 13.37 -4.97
CA GLN A 35 5.47 12.20 -4.25
C GLN A 35 4.47 11.07 -4.38
N SER A 36 4.98 9.85 -4.51
CA SER A 36 4.14 8.66 -4.56
C SER A 36 3.89 8.14 -3.15
N VAL A 37 2.81 7.38 -3.00
CA VAL A 37 2.47 6.76 -1.72
C VAL A 37 2.24 5.28 -1.95
N VAL A 38 2.17 4.53 -0.86
CA VAL A 38 1.87 3.10 -0.92
C VAL A 38 0.55 2.86 -0.18
N MET A 39 -0.33 2.08 -0.80
CA MET A 39 -1.55 1.62 -0.15
C MET A 39 -1.41 0.14 0.18
N MET A 40 -1.71 -0.23 1.41
CA MET A 40 -1.67 -1.63 1.84
C MET A 40 -2.71 -1.85 2.91
N SER A 41 -3.05 -3.12 3.18
CA SER A 41 -3.98 -3.43 4.24
C SER A 41 -3.35 -3.08 5.60
N LEU A 42 -4.19 -2.76 6.56
CA LEU A 42 -3.71 -2.45 7.90
C LEU A 42 -3.02 -3.66 8.52
N ASP A 43 -3.54 -4.86 8.27
CA ASP A 43 -2.94 -6.08 8.80
C ASP A 43 -1.53 -6.27 8.25
N ASP A 44 -1.35 -6.02 6.96
CA ASP A 44 -0.03 -6.16 6.34
C ASP A 44 0.93 -5.10 6.87
N PHE A 45 0.44 -3.89 7.09
CA PHE A 45 1.26 -2.83 7.67
C PHE A 45 1.71 -3.20 9.09
N LYS A 46 0.80 -3.74 9.88
CA LYS A 46 1.15 -4.14 11.25
C LYS A 46 2.20 -5.25 11.25
N ALA A 47 2.06 -6.21 10.35
CA ALA A 47 3.04 -7.29 10.23
C ALA A 47 4.42 -6.74 9.86
N LEU A 48 4.46 -5.81 8.92
CA LEU A 48 5.69 -5.17 8.51
C LEU A 48 6.31 -4.39 9.67
N GLU A 49 5.51 -3.67 10.41
CA GLU A 49 5.95 -2.87 11.54
C GLU A 49 6.52 -3.75 12.65
N GLU A 50 5.85 -4.86 12.95
CA GLU A 50 6.34 -5.79 13.95
C GLU A 50 7.66 -6.40 13.53
N THR A 51 7.78 -6.79 12.28
CA THR A 51 9.03 -7.35 11.75
C THR A 51 10.16 -6.34 11.86
N SER A 52 9.89 -5.10 11.45
CA SER A 52 10.89 -4.03 11.56
C SER A 52 11.32 -3.80 12.99
N TYR A 53 10.36 -3.78 13.89
CA TYR A 53 10.66 -3.57 15.31
C TYR A 53 11.57 -4.67 15.84
N LEU A 54 11.24 -5.92 15.52
CA LEU A 54 12.04 -7.06 16.00
C LEU A 54 13.44 -7.03 15.41
N LEU A 55 13.58 -6.65 14.16
CA LEU A 55 14.89 -6.57 13.52
C LEU A 55 15.78 -5.48 14.12
N ARG A 56 15.18 -4.40 14.58
CA ARG A 56 15.94 -3.29 15.17
C ARG A 56 16.23 -3.49 16.65
N ARG A 57 15.58 -4.44 17.22
CA ARG A 57 15.74 -4.70 18.65
C ARG A 57 17.06 -5.40 18.92
N ARG A 58 17.76 -4.97 19.94
CA ARG A 58 19.04 -5.57 20.32
C ARG A 58 18.95 -6.26 21.65
#